data_9d9eb9aa37b11f115b42afc04af2628f
#
_entry.id   9d9eb9aa37b11f115b42afc04af2628f
#
_cell.length_a   1.000
_cell.length_b   1.000
_cell.length_c   1.000
_cell.angle_alpha   90.00
_cell.angle_beta   90.00
_cell.angle_gamma   90.00
#
_symmetry.space_group_name_H-M   'P 1'
#
loop_
_entity.id
_entity.type
_entity.pdbx_description
1 polymer ?
#
loop_
_entity_poly.entity_id
_entity_poly.type
_entity_poly.pdbx_seq_one_letter_code
_entity_poly.pdbx_strand_id
1 'polypeptide(L)'
;LTLDLISDTLSNLLKQTLQTGFDVPITRRLIQFWLNEQLSGSNQSRGFVSGGVTFATLVPMRSIPFKVVCLIGMNDGAYPRNDKSPSFDLMTTDYRKGDRSKRHDDRYLFLEAMLSAEQTLYVSYVGRSVKDNKEKPPSVLVAELRDYLTRIYDEDPIIEQPLQPFNARYFASESSSSTNQLVSYQTQWFNALTKQQAPITFVDEVF
;
A
#
# COMPACT_ATOMS: atom_id res chain seq x y z
N LEU A 1 3.76 -11.05 23.85
CA LEU A 1 4.43 -10.26 22.78
C LEU A 1 4.16 -8.76 22.87
N THR A 2 2.92 -8.32 23.03
CA THR A 2 2.55 -6.89 23.15
C THR A 2 2.87 -6.33 24.55
N LEU A 3 2.66 -7.11 25.61
CA LEU A 3 2.97 -6.72 26.98
C LEU A 3 4.48 -6.64 27.22
N ASP A 4 5.24 -7.55 26.66
CA ASP A 4 6.71 -7.57 26.76
C ASP A 4 7.30 -6.32 26.10
N LEU A 5 6.79 -5.94 24.92
CA LEU A 5 7.22 -4.74 24.20
C LEU A 5 6.96 -3.46 25.00
N ILE A 6 5.79 -3.36 25.63
CA ILE A 6 5.46 -2.21 26.49
C ILE A 6 6.38 -2.19 27.72
N SER A 7 6.61 -3.33 28.35
CA SER A 7 7.49 -3.46 29.51
C SER A 7 8.92 -3.05 29.16
N ASP A 8 9.45 -3.52 28.04
CA ASP A 8 10.79 -3.18 27.56
C ASP A 8 10.92 -1.69 27.23
N THR A 9 9.90 -1.11 26.59
CA THR A 9 9.88 0.31 26.26
C THR A 9 9.89 1.18 27.53
N LEU A 10 9.08 0.83 28.53
CA LEU A 10 9.05 1.52 29.83
C LEU A 10 10.37 1.35 30.60
N SER A 11 10.95 0.15 30.58
CA SER A 11 12.24 -0.13 31.22
C SER A 11 13.37 0.70 30.59
N ASN A 12 13.36 0.87 29.28
CA ASN A 12 14.33 1.71 28.58
C ASN A 12 14.14 3.20 28.93
N LEU A 13 12.89 3.67 29.02
CA LEU A 13 12.60 5.03 29.46
C LEU A 13 13.17 5.30 30.88
N LEU A 14 12.90 4.37 31.81
CA LEU A 14 13.45 4.45 33.17
C LEU A 14 14.96 4.49 33.19
N LYS A 15 15.64 3.66 32.41
CA LYS A 15 17.10 3.68 32.30
C LYS A 15 17.63 5.02 31.79
N GLN A 16 17.00 5.58 30.76
CA GLN A 16 17.37 6.87 30.18
C GLN A 16 17.19 8.01 31.18
N THR A 17 16.06 8.05 31.89
CA THR A 17 15.81 9.09 32.92
C THR A 17 16.78 9.01 34.08
N LEU A 18 17.12 7.80 34.52
CA LEU A 18 18.14 7.60 35.57
C LEU A 18 19.53 8.04 35.11
N GLN A 19 19.92 7.75 33.89
CA GLN A 19 21.22 8.14 33.31
C GLN A 19 21.36 9.66 33.13
N THR A 20 20.27 10.34 32.80
CA THR A 20 20.26 11.80 32.59
C THR A 20 20.03 12.59 33.86
N GLY A 21 19.71 11.94 34.99
CA GLY A 21 19.35 12.61 36.24
C GLY A 21 18.06 13.46 36.13
N PHE A 22 17.20 13.14 35.17
CA PHE A 22 15.97 13.87 34.96
C PHE A 22 14.92 13.48 36.03
N ASP A 23 14.61 14.43 36.91
CA ASP A 23 13.68 14.25 38.06
C ASP A 23 12.56 15.31 38.05
N VAL A 24 12.09 15.68 36.84
CA VAL A 24 10.99 16.63 36.70
C VAL A 24 9.67 15.88 36.47
N PRO A 25 8.61 16.20 37.23
CA PRO A 25 7.30 15.59 37.00
C PRO A 25 6.80 15.87 35.59
N ILE A 26 6.43 14.82 34.88
CA ILE A 26 5.88 14.92 33.51
C ILE A 26 4.39 14.59 33.50
N THR A 27 3.65 15.22 32.60
CA THR A 27 2.22 14.97 32.47
C THR A 27 1.94 13.60 31.84
N ARG A 28 0.87 12.94 32.27
CA ARG A 28 0.37 11.69 31.65
C ARG A 28 0.23 11.81 30.14
N ARG A 29 -0.19 12.97 29.63
CA ARG A 29 -0.38 13.23 28.22
C ARG A 29 0.93 13.14 27.42
N LEU A 30 2.03 13.61 27.99
CA LEU A 30 3.34 13.54 27.38
C LEU A 30 3.83 12.10 27.31
N ILE A 31 3.64 11.31 28.37
CA ILE A 31 3.99 9.88 28.38
C ILE A 31 3.17 9.11 27.35
N GLN A 32 1.85 9.38 27.26
CA GLN A 32 1.00 8.75 26.25
C GLN A 32 1.46 9.08 24.81
N PHE A 33 1.78 10.33 24.55
CA PHE A 33 2.30 10.75 23.25
C PHE A 33 3.60 10.02 22.92
N TRP A 34 4.55 10.01 23.84
CA TRP A 34 5.84 9.34 23.66
C TRP A 34 5.70 7.83 23.45
N LEU A 35 4.85 7.16 24.24
CA LEU A 35 4.58 5.73 24.09
C LEU A 35 3.95 5.41 22.72
N ASN A 36 2.99 6.23 22.28
CA ASN A 36 2.38 6.05 20.96
C ASN A 36 3.40 6.17 19.82
N GLU A 37 4.31 7.14 19.92
CA GLU A 37 5.41 7.29 18.96
C GLU A 37 6.32 6.05 18.93
N GLN A 38 6.77 5.59 20.10
CA GLN A 38 7.65 4.42 20.21
C GLN A 38 6.98 3.13 19.73
N LEU A 39 5.73 2.92 20.08
CA LEU A 39 4.98 1.71 19.71
C LEU A 39 4.53 1.73 18.25
N SER A 40 4.26 2.90 17.67
CA SER A 40 3.91 3.05 16.26
C SER A 40 5.12 2.82 15.32
N GLY A 41 6.33 3.15 15.78
CA GLY A 41 7.57 2.94 15.04
C GLY A 41 8.09 1.49 15.06
N SER A 42 7.62 0.66 15.98
CA SER A 42 8.04 -0.73 16.11
C SER A 42 7.28 -1.66 15.17
N ASN A 43 7.39 -1.42 13.87
CA ASN A 43 7.11 -2.46 12.89
C ASN A 43 8.17 -3.56 13.05
N GLN A 44 7.94 -4.46 14.00
CA GLN A 44 8.71 -5.70 14.08
C GLN A 44 8.53 -6.41 12.76
N SER A 45 9.57 -6.40 11.95
CA SER A 45 9.69 -7.22 10.75
C SER A 45 9.57 -8.69 11.20
N ARG A 46 8.32 -9.18 11.21
CA ARG A 46 8.08 -10.62 11.34
C ARG A 46 8.82 -11.27 10.18
N GLY A 47 9.77 -12.14 10.52
CA GLY A 47 10.61 -12.97 9.66
C GLY A 47 10.52 -12.68 8.15
N PHE A 48 11.53 -12.06 7.65
CA PHE A 48 11.68 -11.67 6.27
C PHE A 48 11.79 -12.94 5.40
N VAL A 49 10.74 -13.33 4.70
CA VAL A 49 10.69 -14.52 3.84
C VAL A 49 10.47 -15.84 4.60
N SER A 50 9.23 -16.10 4.94
CA SER A 50 8.82 -17.37 5.58
C SER A 50 8.18 -18.37 4.60
N GLY A 51 8.40 -18.24 3.29
CA GLY A 51 7.91 -19.19 2.29
C GLY A 51 6.45 -19.01 1.84
N GLY A 52 5.89 -17.83 2.05
CA GLY A 52 4.54 -17.47 1.60
C GLY A 52 4.50 -16.11 0.90
N VAL A 53 3.33 -15.47 0.87
CA VAL A 53 3.20 -14.10 0.39
C VAL A 53 3.79 -13.15 1.43
N THR A 54 4.75 -12.33 1.01
CA THR A 54 5.42 -11.36 1.88
C THR A 54 4.83 -9.96 1.66
N PHE A 55 4.34 -9.33 2.73
CA PHE A 55 3.91 -7.93 2.71
C PHE A 55 4.96 -7.07 3.39
N ALA A 56 5.44 -6.07 2.68
CA ALA A 56 6.48 -5.17 3.18
C ALA A 56 6.36 -3.78 2.56
N THR A 57 7.05 -2.81 3.17
CA THR A 57 7.34 -1.54 2.51
C THR A 57 8.49 -1.73 1.52
N LEU A 58 8.67 -0.80 0.57
CA LEU A 58 9.70 -0.93 -0.47
C LEU A 58 11.13 -0.98 0.07
N VAL A 59 11.40 -0.31 1.20
CA VAL A 59 12.78 -0.19 1.74
C VAL A 59 13.40 -1.53 2.14
N PRO A 60 12.74 -2.42 2.90
CA PRO A 60 13.33 -3.70 3.30
C PRO A 60 13.48 -4.69 2.14
N MET A 61 12.76 -4.47 1.03
CA MET A 61 12.68 -5.39 -0.11
C MET A 61 13.68 -5.05 -1.23
N ARG A 62 14.64 -4.18 -0.97
CA ARG A 62 15.61 -3.73 -1.98
C ARG A 62 16.43 -4.88 -2.54
N SER A 63 16.48 -4.96 -3.86
CA SER A 63 17.35 -5.89 -4.60
C SER A 63 17.12 -7.38 -4.30
N ILE A 64 15.98 -7.77 -3.73
CA ILE A 64 15.62 -9.18 -3.52
C ILE A 64 14.76 -9.61 -4.71
N PRO A 65 15.17 -10.63 -5.49
CA PRO A 65 14.37 -11.11 -6.61
C PRO A 65 13.15 -11.89 -6.14
N PHE A 66 12.00 -11.62 -6.76
CA PHE A 66 10.76 -12.35 -6.57
C PHE A 66 10.13 -12.70 -7.90
N LYS A 67 9.51 -13.85 -8.00
CA LYS A 67 8.77 -14.23 -9.23
C LYS A 67 7.67 -13.23 -9.55
N VAL A 68 6.95 -12.78 -8.54
CA VAL A 68 5.85 -11.81 -8.68
C VAL A 68 6.04 -10.68 -7.68
N VAL A 69 6.02 -9.45 -8.17
CA VAL A 69 6.06 -8.23 -7.34
C VAL A 69 4.76 -7.45 -7.54
N CYS A 70 4.06 -7.17 -6.45
CA CYS A 70 2.82 -6.39 -6.47
C CYS A 70 3.02 -5.05 -5.78
N LEU A 71 3.00 -3.95 -6.53
CA LEU A 71 3.03 -2.58 -6.01
C LEU A 71 1.59 -2.08 -5.86
N ILE A 72 1.12 -1.95 -4.63
CA ILE A 72 -0.28 -1.64 -4.32
C ILE A 72 -0.40 -0.19 -3.84
N GLY A 73 -1.47 0.49 -4.26
CA GLY A 73 -1.77 1.84 -3.77
C GLY A 73 -0.86 2.92 -4.35
N MET A 74 -0.43 2.77 -5.59
CA MET A 74 0.42 3.73 -6.31
C MET A 74 -0.39 4.95 -6.78
N ASN A 75 -1.05 5.61 -5.83
CA ASN A 75 -1.92 6.76 -6.08
C ASN A 75 -1.11 8.06 -6.23
N ASP A 76 -1.72 9.02 -6.93
CA ASP A 76 -1.20 10.38 -6.95
C ASP A 76 -1.10 10.97 -5.54
N GLY A 77 0.02 11.67 -5.25
CA GLY A 77 0.32 12.24 -3.94
C GLY A 77 0.67 11.23 -2.84
N ALA A 78 0.44 9.93 -3.03
CA ALA A 78 0.85 8.90 -2.06
C ALA A 78 2.28 8.40 -2.32
N TYR A 79 2.66 8.32 -3.58
CA TYR A 79 4.00 7.90 -3.99
C TYR A 79 4.42 8.62 -5.28
N PRO A 80 5.65 9.15 -5.42
CA PRO A 80 6.68 9.23 -4.36
C PRO A 80 6.21 10.07 -3.16
N ARG A 81 6.71 9.73 -1.97
CA ARG A 81 6.33 10.42 -0.74
C ARG A 81 6.74 11.88 -0.79
N ASN A 82 5.83 12.73 -0.41
CA ASN A 82 6.05 14.18 -0.33
C ASN A 82 6.04 14.62 1.13
N ASP A 83 7.11 14.32 1.85
CA ASP A 83 7.25 14.77 3.22
C ASP A 83 7.52 16.27 3.23
N LYS A 84 6.74 16.99 4.03
CA LYS A 84 7.05 18.40 4.32
C LYS A 84 8.31 18.44 5.17
N SER A 85 9.35 19.04 4.64
CA SER A 85 10.56 19.30 5.43
C SER A 85 10.24 20.21 6.61
N PRO A 86 10.83 19.96 7.79
CA PRO A 86 10.71 20.89 8.91
C PRO A 86 11.15 22.31 8.53
N SER A 87 10.57 23.32 9.16
CA SER A 87 10.87 24.73 8.86
C SER A 87 12.34 25.13 9.12
N PHE A 88 13.06 24.33 9.91
CA PHE A 88 14.48 24.53 10.22
C PHE A 88 15.43 23.74 9.30
N ASP A 89 14.90 23.04 8.31
CA ASP A 89 15.70 22.26 7.34
C ASP A 89 16.33 23.21 6.31
N LEU A 90 17.61 23.46 6.46
CA LEU A 90 18.39 24.32 5.59
C LEU A 90 18.58 23.74 4.17
N MET A 91 18.46 22.44 3.99
CA MET A 91 18.56 21.78 2.68
C MET A 91 17.42 22.17 1.74
N THR A 92 16.29 22.64 2.27
CA THR A 92 15.17 23.11 1.44
C THR A 92 15.43 24.46 0.79
N THR A 93 16.25 25.30 1.44
CA THR A 93 16.57 26.66 0.98
C THR A 93 17.88 26.76 0.19
N ASP A 94 18.85 25.92 0.54
CA ASP A 94 20.19 25.90 -0.10
C ASP A 94 20.55 24.44 -0.48
N TYR A 95 19.84 23.92 -1.51
CA TYR A 95 20.07 22.58 -2.02
C TYR A 95 21.43 22.46 -2.70
N ARG A 96 22.24 21.49 -2.28
CA ARG A 96 23.55 21.21 -2.84
C ARG A 96 23.57 19.85 -3.54
N LYS A 97 24.42 19.74 -4.54
CA LYS A 97 24.62 18.47 -5.25
C LYS A 97 25.15 17.40 -4.28
N GLY A 98 24.36 16.36 -4.08
CA GLY A 98 24.63 15.28 -3.11
C GLY A 98 23.71 15.30 -1.89
N ASP A 99 22.91 16.33 -1.70
CA ASP A 99 21.89 16.34 -0.67
C ASP A 99 20.84 15.25 -0.93
N ARG A 100 20.45 14.58 0.14
CA ARG A 100 19.48 13.48 0.06
C ARG A 100 18.07 14.02 -0.15
N SER A 101 17.39 13.52 -1.16
CA SER A 101 15.99 13.81 -1.43
C SER A 101 15.15 12.54 -1.33
N LYS A 102 14.18 12.50 -0.44
CA LYS A 102 13.25 11.36 -0.30
C LYS A 102 12.53 11.06 -1.61
N ARG A 103 12.22 12.07 -2.40
CA ARG A 103 11.60 11.92 -3.71
C ARG A 103 12.52 11.17 -4.68
N HIS A 104 13.82 11.46 -4.68
CA HIS A 104 14.78 10.73 -5.50
C HIS A 104 15.02 9.31 -4.99
N ASP A 105 15.09 9.15 -3.67
CA ASP A 105 15.17 7.82 -3.05
C ASP A 105 13.98 6.94 -3.45
N ASP A 106 12.76 7.49 -3.42
CA ASP A 106 11.55 6.76 -3.80
C ASP A 106 11.51 6.40 -5.29
N ARG A 107 12.00 7.27 -6.17
CA ARG A 107 12.16 6.94 -7.60
C ARG A 107 13.11 5.76 -7.80
N TYR A 108 14.21 5.77 -7.07
CA TYR A 108 15.18 4.69 -7.12
C TYR A 108 14.62 3.38 -6.55
N LEU A 109 13.89 3.44 -5.42
CA LEU A 109 13.20 2.28 -4.85
C LEU A 109 12.15 1.69 -5.80
N PHE A 110 11.43 2.53 -6.54
CA PHE A 110 10.49 2.08 -7.56
C PHE A 110 11.19 1.32 -8.68
N LEU A 111 12.30 1.85 -9.17
CA LEU A 111 13.12 1.18 -10.18
C LEU A 111 13.66 -0.17 -9.66
N GLU A 112 14.19 -0.21 -8.44
CA GLU A 112 14.67 -1.45 -7.83
C GLU A 112 13.55 -2.48 -7.67
N ALA A 113 12.34 -2.06 -7.28
CA ALA A 113 11.19 -2.94 -7.18
C ALA A 113 10.76 -3.51 -8.55
N MET A 114 10.77 -2.69 -9.60
CA MET A 114 10.50 -3.17 -10.97
C MET A 114 11.54 -4.21 -11.41
N LEU A 115 12.82 -3.93 -11.18
CA LEU A 115 13.91 -4.83 -11.56
C LEU A 115 13.96 -6.12 -10.73
N SER A 116 13.36 -6.13 -9.55
CA SER A 116 13.26 -7.32 -8.70
C SER A 116 12.19 -8.32 -9.15
N ALA A 117 11.29 -7.93 -10.04
CA ALA A 117 10.26 -8.81 -10.58
C ALA A 117 10.83 -9.69 -11.70
N GLU A 118 10.92 -11.02 -11.47
CA GLU A 118 11.46 -11.97 -12.45
C GLU A 118 10.46 -12.36 -13.54
N GLN A 119 9.17 -12.48 -13.19
CA GLN A 119 8.14 -12.97 -14.09
C GLN A 119 6.99 -11.97 -14.28
N THR A 120 6.49 -11.40 -13.17
CA THR A 120 5.32 -10.54 -13.23
C THR A 120 5.49 -9.34 -12.30
N LEU A 121 5.32 -8.15 -12.87
CA LEU A 121 5.13 -6.91 -12.13
C LEU A 121 3.66 -6.52 -12.17
N TYR A 122 3.02 -6.45 -11.01
CA TYR A 122 1.64 -5.97 -10.87
C TYR A 122 1.65 -4.61 -10.18
N VAL A 123 1.01 -3.62 -10.78
CA VAL A 123 0.91 -2.28 -10.21
C VAL A 123 -0.55 -1.89 -10.10
N SER A 124 -0.99 -1.40 -8.95
CA SER A 124 -2.37 -0.95 -8.78
C SER A 124 -2.49 0.41 -8.12
N TYR A 125 -3.50 1.16 -8.54
CA TYR A 125 -3.88 2.45 -7.98
C TYR A 125 -5.40 2.63 -8.03
N VAL A 126 -5.90 3.59 -7.27
CA VAL A 126 -7.33 3.93 -7.25
C VAL A 126 -7.61 4.90 -8.39
N GLY A 127 -8.09 4.38 -9.52
CA GLY A 127 -8.34 5.16 -10.73
C GLY A 127 -9.61 6.01 -10.68
N ARG A 128 -10.53 5.76 -9.74
CA ARG A 128 -11.79 6.51 -9.61
C ARG A 128 -12.14 6.82 -8.16
N SER A 129 -12.79 7.95 -7.95
CA SER A 129 -13.28 8.38 -6.64
C SER A 129 -14.55 7.60 -6.26
N VAL A 130 -14.60 7.09 -5.04
CA VAL A 130 -15.78 6.37 -4.51
C VAL A 130 -17.01 7.30 -4.35
N LYS A 131 -16.79 8.62 -4.15
CA LYS A 131 -17.88 9.56 -3.90
C LYS A 131 -18.61 10.03 -5.17
N ASP A 132 -17.85 10.37 -6.19
CA ASP A 132 -18.35 11.07 -7.37
C ASP A 132 -17.91 10.41 -8.69
N ASN A 133 -17.29 9.24 -8.60
CA ASN A 133 -16.79 8.45 -9.74
C ASN A 133 -15.85 9.23 -10.69
N LYS A 134 -15.29 10.36 -10.23
CA LYS A 134 -14.31 11.11 -11.02
C LYS A 134 -13.02 10.32 -11.15
N GLU A 135 -12.38 10.47 -12.29
CA GLU A 135 -11.06 9.87 -12.54
C GLU A 135 -10.00 10.46 -11.62
N LYS A 136 -9.12 9.58 -11.15
CA LYS A 136 -7.95 9.92 -10.36
C LYS A 136 -6.71 9.44 -11.09
N PRO A 137 -5.71 10.29 -11.25
CA PRO A 137 -4.47 9.88 -11.88
C PRO A 137 -3.68 8.90 -11.01
N PRO A 138 -2.86 8.04 -11.60
CA PRO A 138 -1.87 7.26 -10.87
C PRO A 138 -0.76 8.16 -10.35
N SER A 139 0.14 7.60 -9.57
CA SER A 139 1.40 8.27 -9.21
C SER A 139 2.18 8.66 -10.47
N VAL A 140 2.95 9.73 -10.39
CA VAL A 140 3.77 10.22 -11.52
C VAL A 140 4.67 9.13 -12.09
N LEU A 141 5.24 8.27 -11.24
CA LEU A 141 6.13 7.18 -11.67
C LEU A 141 5.39 6.11 -12.46
N VAL A 142 4.16 5.81 -12.07
CA VAL A 142 3.29 4.87 -12.80
C VAL A 142 2.83 5.49 -14.12
N ALA A 143 2.53 6.79 -14.16
CA ALA A 143 2.21 7.50 -15.39
C ALA A 143 3.39 7.48 -16.37
N GLU A 144 4.61 7.78 -15.91
CA GLU A 144 5.84 7.71 -16.72
C GLU A 144 6.04 6.28 -17.28
N LEU A 145 5.83 5.25 -16.45
CA LEU A 145 5.94 3.84 -16.88
C LEU A 145 4.86 3.49 -17.92
N ARG A 146 3.62 3.91 -17.68
CA ARG A 146 2.50 3.71 -18.63
C ARG A 146 2.82 4.32 -20.00
N ASP A 147 3.24 5.58 -20.02
CA ASP A 147 3.58 6.28 -21.27
C ASP A 147 4.73 5.60 -22.01
N TYR A 148 5.71 5.09 -21.28
CA TYR A 148 6.81 4.32 -21.85
C TYR A 148 6.33 3.01 -22.47
N LEU A 149 5.50 2.23 -21.75
CA LEU A 149 4.96 0.96 -22.22
C LEU A 149 4.01 1.14 -23.41
N THR A 150 3.13 2.13 -23.36
CA THR A 150 2.20 2.45 -24.48
C THR A 150 2.98 2.78 -25.76
N ARG A 151 4.12 3.49 -25.63
CA ARG A 151 4.97 3.82 -26.79
C ARG A 151 5.65 2.58 -27.40
N ILE A 152 5.98 1.57 -26.57
CA ILE A 152 6.65 0.35 -27.05
C ILE A 152 5.68 -0.63 -27.66
N TYR A 153 4.53 -0.83 -26.99
CA TYR A 153 3.56 -1.88 -27.36
C TYR A 153 2.40 -1.38 -28.18
N ASP A 154 2.28 -0.07 -28.40
CA ASP A 154 1.16 0.60 -29.08
C ASP A 154 -0.22 0.28 -28.48
N GLU A 155 -0.23 -0.17 -27.21
CA GLU A 155 -1.41 -0.50 -26.43
C GLU A 155 -1.30 0.06 -25.02
N ASP A 156 -2.44 0.48 -24.45
CA ASP A 156 -2.47 0.93 -23.05
C ASP A 156 -2.47 -0.29 -22.11
N PRO A 157 -1.47 -0.43 -21.22
CA PRO A 157 -1.38 -1.58 -20.34
C PRO A 157 -2.39 -1.55 -19.18
N ILE A 158 -3.25 -0.53 -19.07
CA ILE A 158 -4.19 -0.38 -17.97
C ILE A 158 -5.39 -1.30 -18.13
N ILE A 159 -5.68 -2.07 -17.08
CA ILE A 159 -6.89 -2.87 -16.95
C ILE A 159 -7.82 -2.19 -15.95
N GLU A 160 -8.89 -1.56 -16.43
CA GLU A 160 -9.91 -0.97 -15.55
C GLU A 160 -10.73 -2.06 -14.86
N GLN A 161 -10.66 -2.06 -13.53
CA GLN A 161 -11.48 -2.92 -12.69
C GLN A 161 -12.88 -2.30 -12.50
N PRO A 162 -13.96 -3.06 -12.63
CA PRO A 162 -15.29 -2.58 -12.27
C PRO A 162 -15.35 -2.12 -10.81
N LEU A 163 -16.11 -1.04 -10.55
CA LEU A 163 -16.28 -0.49 -9.20
C LEU A 163 -16.91 -1.51 -8.23
N GLN A 164 -17.81 -2.35 -8.74
CA GLN A 164 -18.55 -3.30 -7.93
C GLN A 164 -17.92 -4.69 -8.01
N PRO A 165 -17.57 -5.34 -6.87
CA PRO A 165 -16.93 -6.66 -6.86
C PRO A 165 -17.83 -7.79 -7.40
N PHE A 166 -19.13 -7.55 -7.48
CA PHE A 166 -20.13 -8.46 -8.05
C PHE A 166 -20.48 -8.16 -9.50
N ASN A 167 -19.68 -7.35 -10.21
CA ASN A 167 -19.93 -7.06 -11.62
C ASN A 167 -19.80 -8.33 -12.47
N ALA A 168 -20.75 -8.54 -13.39
CA ALA A 168 -20.78 -9.72 -14.26
C ALA A 168 -19.51 -9.91 -15.12
N ARG A 169 -18.76 -8.83 -15.40
CA ARG A 169 -17.50 -8.91 -16.14
C ARG A 169 -16.44 -9.78 -15.47
N TYR A 170 -16.50 -9.96 -14.14
CA TYR A 170 -15.60 -10.85 -13.41
C TYR A 170 -15.91 -12.34 -13.59
N PHE A 171 -17.12 -12.66 -14.06
CA PHE A 171 -17.65 -14.01 -14.14
C PHE A 171 -18.02 -14.42 -15.57
N ALA A 172 -17.69 -13.58 -16.56
CA ALA A 172 -17.88 -13.91 -17.97
C ALA A 172 -17.01 -15.11 -18.32
N SER A 173 -17.62 -16.13 -18.94
CA SER A 173 -16.93 -17.34 -19.35
C SER A 173 -15.87 -17.06 -20.43
N GLU A 174 -14.84 -17.90 -20.47
CA GLU A 174 -13.60 -17.84 -21.25
C GLU A 174 -13.71 -17.75 -22.78
N SER A 175 -14.83 -17.39 -23.35
CA SER A 175 -15.05 -17.42 -24.79
C SER A 175 -14.42 -16.26 -25.58
N SER A 176 -13.75 -15.32 -24.92
CA SER A 176 -13.01 -14.25 -25.59
C SER A 176 -11.50 -14.37 -25.26
N SER A 177 -10.72 -14.66 -26.27
CA SER A 177 -9.26 -14.82 -26.31
C SER A 177 -8.48 -13.52 -26.04
N SER A 178 -8.96 -12.65 -25.16
CA SER A 178 -8.23 -11.46 -24.76
C SER A 178 -7.42 -11.71 -23.49
N THR A 179 -6.15 -11.40 -23.55
CA THR A 179 -5.13 -11.47 -22.48
C THR A 179 -5.51 -10.70 -21.20
N ASN A 180 -6.58 -9.93 -21.23
CA ASN A 180 -7.05 -9.02 -20.17
C ASN A 180 -8.30 -9.55 -19.45
N GLN A 181 -8.29 -10.81 -19.05
CA GLN A 181 -9.44 -11.39 -18.37
C GLN A 181 -9.53 -10.90 -16.93
N LEU A 182 -10.68 -10.29 -16.60
CA LEU A 182 -11.02 -9.95 -15.23
C LEU A 182 -11.49 -11.23 -14.51
N VAL A 183 -10.85 -11.56 -13.39
CA VAL A 183 -11.16 -12.78 -12.63
C VAL A 183 -11.53 -12.44 -11.21
N SER A 184 -12.59 -13.04 -10.70
CA SER A 184 -12.93 -13.02 -9.28
C SER A 184 -12.93 -14.44 -8.70
N TYR A 185 -12.30 -14.61 -7.55
CA TYR A 185 -12.29 -15.88 -6.80
C TYR A 185 -13.42 -15.96 -5.77
N GLN A 186 -14.32 -14.99 -5.75
CA GLN A 186 -15.44 -14.90 -4.82
C GLN A 186 -16.63 -15.75 -5.31
N THR A 187 -16.62 -17.04 -5.00
CA THR A 187 -17.65 -18.01 -5.39
C THR A 187 -19.06 -17.64 -4.91
N GLN A 188 -19.18 -16.89 -3.81
CA GLN A 188 -20.47 -16.40 -3.30
C GLN A 188 -21.15 -15.43 -4.28
N TRP A 189 -20.41 -14.49 -4.86
CA TRP A 189 -20.93 -13.56 -5.86
C TRP A 189 -21.27 -14.26 -7.16
N PHE A 190 -20.44 -15.21 -7.59
CA PHE A 190 -20.74 -16.05 -8.76
C PHE A 190 -22.06 -16.80 -8.58
N ASN A 191 -22.25 -17.46 -7.44
CA ASN A 191 -23.48 -18.17 -7.14
C ASN A 191 -24.70 -17.26 -7.04
N ALA A 192 -24.54 -16.04 -6.51
CA ALA A 192 -25.62 -15.06 -6.45
C ALA A 192 -26.06 -14.56 -7.83
N LEU A 193 -25.11 -14.40 -8.77
CA LEU A 193 -25.40 -13.96 -10.14
C LEU A 193 -25.95 -15.07 -11.02
N THR A 194 -25.52 -16.32 -10.82
CA THR A 194 -25.90 -17.46 -11.65
C THR A 194 -27.17 -18.18 -11.18
N LYS A 195 -27.47 -18.09 -9.86
CA LYS A 195 -28.74 -18.58 -9.37
C LYS A 195 -29.87 -17.65 -9.86
N GLN A 196 -30.74 -18.19 -10.71
CA GLN A 196 -32.03 -17.54 -10.96
C GLN A 196 -32.70 -17.31 -9.59
N GLN A 197 -33.07 -16.06 -9.32
CA GLN A 197 -33.78 -15.70 -8.11
C GLN A 197 -35.05 -16.52 -8.02
N ALA A 198 -35.11 -17.48 -7.12
CA ALA A 198 -36.38 -18.01 -6.69
C ALA A 198 -37.21 -16.83 -6.18
N PRO A 199 -38.48 -16.67 -6.58
CA PRO A 199 -39.29 -15.56 -6.13
C PRO A 199 -39.28 -15.55 -4.60
N ILE A 200 -38.94 -14.40 -4.02
CA ILE A 200 -39.00 -14.20 -2.58
C ILE A 200 -40.47 -14.24 -2.21
N THR A 201 -40.94 -15.35 -1.68
CA THR A 201 -42.27 -15.48 -1.06
C THR A 201 -42.16 -14.76 0.29
N PHE A 202 -42.70 -13.55 0.36
CA PHE A 202 -42.97 -12.94 1.67
C PHE A 202 -44.06 -13.79 2.33
N VAL A 203 -43.70 -14.47 3.39
CA VAL A 203 -44.72 -15.07 4.27
C VAL A 203 -45.25 -13.92 5.08
N ASP A 204 -46.47 -13.45 4.74
CA ASP A 204 -47.24 -12.57 5.63
C ASP A 204 -47.52 -13.37 6.88
N GLU A 205 -46.75 -13.18 7.92
CA GLU A 205 -47.15 -13.58 9.29
C GLU A 205 -48.28 -12.65 9.70
N VAL A 206 -49.49 -13.13 9.47
CA VAL A 206 -50.70 -12.52 10.07
C VAL A 206 -50.68 -12.81 11.56
N PHE A 207 -50.44 -11.77 12.36
CA PHE A 207 -50.74 -11.76 13.79
C PHE A 207 -52.20 -11.41 14.05
#